data_cdf4f891d78ceb6e86ebd15bf5d1371c
#
_entry.id   cdf4f891d78ceb6e86ebd15bf5d1371c
#
_cell.length_a   1.000
_cell.length_b   1.000
_cell.length_c   1.000
_cell.angle_alpha   90.00
_cell.angle_beta   90.00
_cell.angle_gamma   90.00
#
_symmetry.space_group_name_H-M   'P 1'
#
loop_
_entity.id
_entity.type
_entity.pdbx_description
1 polymer ?
#
loop_
_entity_poly.entity_id
_entity_poly.type
_entity_poly.pdbx_seq_one_letter_code
_entity_poly.pdbx_strand_id
1 'polypeptide(L)'
;MKLDLSHVTICAADCSMPNLAARALRLSTKRCDFGDALLLTDQSITDPDFRTIQIDSLRSKNDYSRFIQLQLPEFISTPYLLLIQWDGYVLEPKAWLPEFLDFDFIGAKWHWHKDGMTVGNGGFSLRSLKLIRAMREKKFPFVPNVPEDDQICRLYRPSLIADFGIRFAPESIADSFSYERSMPEGPTFGFHGLFNMWRHVEDVEMIAMVREFTPNLLRSVEFTQLSIQYLMLRKFNVFEQMYLQLKKYNSMEEICSQVTAFSSDPSLLEYFNNVCARIPINAEKN
;
A
#
# COMPACT_ATOMS: atom_id res chain seq x y z
N MET A 1 21.35 -8.49 12.95
CA MET A 1 21.33 -9.53 11.89
C MET A 1 20.00 -9.35 11.17
N LYS A 2 20.01 -9.21 9.83
CA LYS A 2 18.81 -9.14 9.04
C LYS A 2 18.12 -10.50 8.96
N LEU A 3 16.82 -10.50 8.72
CA LEU A 3 16.07 -11.72 8.43
C LEU A 3 16.45 -12.23 7.05
N ASP A 4 16.82 -13.51 6.93
CA ASP A 4 17.10 -14.15 5.65
C ASP A 4 15.80 -14.49 4.90
N LEU A 5 15.59 -13.81 3.78
CA LEU A 5 14.52 -14.02 2.82
C LEU A 5 15.09 -14.21 1.39
N SER A 6 16.21 -14.90 1.30
CA SER A 6 16.92 -15.16 0.01
C SER A 6 16.06 -15.88 -1.05
N HIS A 7 14.97 -16.51 -0.63
CA HIS A 7 13.97 -17.14 -1.50
C HIS A 7 12.80 -16.24 -1.90
N VAL A 8 12.84 -14.97 -1.51
CA VAL A 8 11.81 -13.96 -1.79
C VAL A 8 12.41 -12.81 -2.60
N THR A 9 11.81 -12.43 -3.70
CA THR A 9 12.05 -11.12 -4.34
C THR A 9 11.12 -10.09 -3.71
N ILE A 10 11.66 -8.98 -3.21
CA ILE A 10 10.83 -7.81 -2.89
C ILE A 10 10.70 -6.92 -4.13
N CYS A 11 9.50 -6.46 -4.44
CA CYS A 11 9.25 -5.67 -5.64
C CYS A 11 8.23 -4.56 -5.37
N ALA A 12 8.51 -3.38 -5.91
CA ALA A 12 7.56 -2.30 -6.05
C ALA A 12 7.45 -1.90 -7.53
N ALA A 13 6.23 -1.68 -8.02
CA ALA A 13 5.97 -1.14 -9.35
C ALA A 13 5.26 0.21 -9.21
N ASP A 14 5.93 1.31 -9.56
CA ASP A 14 5.37 2.65 -9.38
C ASP A 14 5.97 3.64 -10.40
N CYS A 15 5.12 4.24 -11.23
CA CYS A 15 5.46 5.32 -12.16
C CYS A 15 4.93 6.68 -11.69
N SER A 16 4.13 6.73 -10.64
CA SER A 16 3.51 7.95 -10.14
C SER A 16 4.33 8.62 -9.04
N MET A 17 4.81 7.82 -8.09
CA MET A 17 5.60 8.28 -6.94
C MET A 17 6.79 7.33 -6.68
N PRO A 18 7.66 7.11 -7.68
CA PRO A 18 8.70 6.09 -7.60
C PRO A 18 9.75 6.36 -6.52
N ASN A 19 9.97 7.62 -6.12
CA ASN A 19 10.85 7.95 -5.00
C ASN A 19 10.30 7.43 -3.67
N LEU A 20 8.97 7.48 -3.47
CA LEU A 20 8.33 6.95 -2.28
C LEU A 20 8.35 5.41 -2.30
N ALA A 21 8.16 4.78 -3.46
CA ALA A 21 8.33 3.34 -3.63
C ALA A 21 9.78 2.90 -3.36
N ALA A 22 10.76 3.66 -3.84
CA ALA A 22 12.18 3.46 -3.52
C ALA A 22 12.46 3.55 -2.01
N ARG A 23 11.81 4.52 -1.32
CA ARG A 23 11.87 4.63 0.13
C ARG A 23 11.36 3.37 0.83
N ALA A 24 10.20 2.84 0.42
CA ALA A 24 9.60 1.63 1.00
C ALA A 24 10.51 0.41 0.80
N LEU A 25 11.13 0.27 -0.37
CA LEU A 25 12.15 -0.75 -0.65
C LEU A 25 13.36 -0.61 0.27
N ARG A 26 13.96 0.59 0.39
CA ARG A 26 15.12 0.83 1.30
C ARG A 26 14.80 0.48 2.75
N LEU A 27 13.61 0.84 3.25
CA LEU A 27 13.21 0.51 4.62
C LEU A 27 13.11 -1.01 4.83
N SER A 28 12.64 -1.73 3.82
CA SER A 28 12.46 -3.18 3.87
C SER A 28 13.81 -3.92 3.73
N THR A 29 14.66 -3.52 2.77
CA THR A 29 15.98 -4.15 2.53
C THR A 29 16.98 -3.88 3.66
N LYS A 30 16.81 -2.80 4.42
CA LYS A 30 17.60 -2.58 5.65
C LYS A 30 17.30 -3.60 6.76
N ARG A 31 16.15 -4.25 6.71
CA ARG A 31 15.67 -5.16 7.75
C ARG A 31 15.78 -6.63 7.35
N CYS A 32 15.68 -6.93 6.06
CA CYS A 32 15.68 -8.29 5.52
C CYS A 32 16.68 -8.41 4.37
N ASP A 33 17.29 -9.59 4.23
CA ASP A 33 18.13 -9.96 3.11
C ASP A 33 17.29 -10.77 2.10
N PHE A 34 16.83 -10.08 1.04
CA PHE A 34 16.03 -10.67 -0.03
C PHE A 34 16.88 -11.30 -1.10
N GLY A 35 16.34 -12.29 -1.82
CA GLY A 35 17.01 -12.90 -2.97
C GLY A 35 17.18 -11.94 -4.15
N ASP A 36 16.25 -11.00 -4.31
CA ASP A 36 16.34 -9.86 -5.21
C ASP A 36 15.47 -8.71 -4.69
N ALA A 37 15.80 -7.47 -5.06
CA ALA A 37 15.01 -6.29 -4.71
C ALA A 37 14.84 -5.42 -5.97
N LEU A 38 13.59 -5.15 -6.36
CA LEU A 38 13.25 -4.55 -7.63
C LEU A 38 12.36 -3.30 -7.47
N LEU A 39 12.76 -2.23 -8.14
CA LEU A 39 11.89 -1.11 -8.47
C LEU A 39 11.56 -1.15 -9.96
N LEU A 40 10.30 -1.32 -10.30
CA LEU A 40 9.80 -1.30 -11.68
C LEU A 40 9.14 0.06 -11.92
N THR A 41 9.74 0.88 -12.77
CA THR A 41 9.29 2.27 -13.00
C THR A 41 9.70 2.75 -14.39
N ASP A 42 9.08 3.82 -14.88
CA ASP A 42 9.46 4.51 -16.12
C ASP A 42 10.58 5.55 -15.92
N GLN A 43 11.09 5.69 -14.68
CA GLN A 43 12.12 6.65 -14.33
C GLN A 43 13.46 5.98 -14.02
N SER A 44 14.57 6.69 -14.26
CA SER A 44 15.90 6.22 -13.89
C SER A 44 16.21 6.59 -12.44
N ILE A 45 16.14 5.60 -11.56
CA ILE A 45 16.49 5.74 -10.14
C ILE A 45 17.66 4.79 -9.87
N THR A 46 18.76 5.31 -9.34
CA THR A 46 19.93 4.51 -8.95
C THR A 46 19.98 4.39 -7.44
N ASP A 47 20.06 3.17 -6.94
CA ASP A 47 20.10 2.88 -5.51
C ASP A 47 20.94 1.62 -5.24
N PRO A 48 21.78 1.58 -4.19
CA PRO A 48 22.58 0.40 -3.86
C PRO A 48 21.76 -0.75 -3.26
N ASP A 49 20.58 -0.49 -2.72
CA ASP A 49 19.77 -1.45 -1.98
C ASP A 49 18.81 -2.25 -2.88
N PHE A 50 18.62 -1.82 -4.15
CA PHE A 50 17.73 -2.48 -5.11
C PHE A 50 18.13 -2.18 -6.56
N ARG A 51 17.65 -3.02 -7.49
CA ARG A 51 17.80 -2.80 -8.94
C ARG A 51 16.56 -2.09 -9.49
N THR A 52 16.77 -1.06 -10.29
CA THR A 52 15.70 -0.43 -11.06
C THR A 52 15.62 -1.07 -12.44
N ILE A 53 14.44 -1.49 -12.83
CA ILE A 53 14.12 -1.96 -14.17
C ILE A 53 13.14 -0.99 -14.81
N GLN A 54 13.50 -0.46 -15.96
CA GLN A 54 12.65 0.45 -16.69
C GLN A 54 11.51 -0.30 -17.38
N ILE A 55 10.29 0.17 -17.17
CA ILE A 55 9.06 -0.37 -17.75
C ILE A 55 8.28 0.74 -18.46
N ASP A 56 7.26 0.35 -19.23
CA ASP A 56 6.30 1.31 -19.78
C ASP A 56 5.52 2.02 -18.65
N SER A 57 5.19 3.28 -18.86
CA SER A 57 4.52 4.12 -17.86
C SER A 57 3.15 3.56 -17.47
N LEU A 58 2.95 3.32 -16.18
CA LEU A 58 1.69 2.90 -15.59
C LEU A 58 0.87 4.15 -15.20
N ARG A 59 -0.07 4.56 -16.06
CA ARG A 59 -0.80 5.84 -15.92
C ARG A 59 -2.13 5.73 -15.18
N SER A 60 -2.59 4.51 -14.93
CA SER A 60 -3.87 4.24 -14.29
C SER A 60 -3.82 3.01 -13.39
N LYS A 61 -4.84 2.86 -12.51
CA LYS A 61 -5.02 1.63 -11.73
C LYS A 61 -5.20 0.41 -12.64
N ASN A 62 -5.80 0.57 -13.82
CA ASN A 62 -5.94 -0.50 -14.79
C ASN A 62 -4.59 -0.92 -15.39
N ASP A 63 -3.72 0.03 -15.73
CA ASP A 63 -2.38 -0.27 -16.25
C ASP A 63 -1.58 -1.03 -15.19
N TYR A 64 -1.61 -0.55 -13.94
CA TYR A 64 -0.99 -1.23 -12.81
C TYR A 64 -1.51 -2.66 -12.64
N SER A 65 -2.82 -2.84 -12.50
CA SER A 65 -3.41 -4.16 -12.29
C SER A 65 -3.10 -5.13 -13.45
N ARG A 66 -3.15 -4.63 -14.68
CA ARG A 66 -2.79 -5.41 -15.87
C ARG A 66 -1.31 -5.79 -15.87
N PHE A 67 -0.44 -4.86 -15.52
CA PHE A 67 1.01 -5.09 -15.42
C PHE A 67 1.32 -6.16 -14.37
N ILE A 68 0.77 -6.01 -13.16
CA ILE A 68 0.98 -6.97 -12.06
C ILE A 68 0.52 -8.38 -12.45
N GLN A 69 -0.64 -8.51 -13.11
CA GLN A 69 -1.16 -9.81 -13.51
C GLN A 69 -0.37 -10.45 -14.66
N LEU A 70 -0.02 -9.67 -15.69
CA LEU A 70 0.45 -10.24 -16.96
C LEU A 70 1.95 -10.13 -17.20
N GLN A 71 2.61 -9.08 -16.69
CA GLN A 71 4.00 -8.80 -17.01
C GLN A 71 4.95 -9.03 -15.82
N LEU A 72 4.53 -8.69 -14.60
CA LEU A 72 5.35 -8.84 -13.39
C LEU A 72 6.01 -10.24 -13.26
N PRO A 73 5.35 -11.37 -13.60
CA PRO A 73 5.97 -12.69 -13.50
C PRO A 73 7.26 -12.87 -14.31
N GLU A 74 7.53 -12.03 -15.31
CA GLU A 74 8.73 -12.08 -16.13
C GLU A 74 9.98 -11.58 -15.40
N PHE A 75 9.79 -10.77 -14.38
CA PHE A 75 10.87 -10.17 -13.58
C PHE A 75 11.21 -10.99 -12.32
N ILE A 76 10.41 -12.01 -11.98
CA ILE A 76 10.55 -12.76 -10.73
C ILE A 76 11.15 -14.12 -10.98
N SER A 77 12.31 -14.37 -10.35
CA SER A 77 13.05 -15.65 -10.46
C SER A 77 13.02 -16.48 -9.16
N THR A 78 12.72 -15.86 -8.02
CA THR A 78 12.63 -16.52 -6.72
C THR A 78 11.28 -17.26 -6.54
N PRO A 79 11.20 -18.25 -5.62
CA PRO A 79 9.96 -18.97 -5.34
C PRO A 79 8.80 -18.08 -4.89
N TYR A 80 9.10 -16.95 -4.22
CA TYR A 80 8.13 -16.02 -3.70
C TYR A 80 8.43 -14.58 -4.11
N LEU A 81 7.38 -13.78 -4.16
CA LEU A 81 7.36 -12.34 -4.36
C LEU A 81 6.72 -11.67 -3.15
N LEU A 82 7.41 -10.74 -2.51
CA LEU A 82 6.81 -9.74 -1.64
C LEU A 82 6.53 -8.49 -2.48
N LEU A 83 5.28 -8.33 -2.93
CA LEU A 83 4.85 -7.13 -3.64
C LEU A 83 4.49 -6.06 -2.63
N ILE A 84 5.08 -4.88 -2.77
CA ILE A 84 4.83 -3.73 -1.90
C ILE A 84 4.42 -2.50 -2.72
N GLN A 85 3.71 -1.58 -2.09
CA GLN A 85 3.47 -0.24 -2.59
C GLN A 85 4.22 0.78 -1.73
N TRP A 86 4.25 2.04 -2.18
CA TRP A 86 5.00 3.11 -1.51
C TRP A 86 4.56 3.37 -0.06
N ASP A 87 3.31 3.05 0.28
CA ASP A 87 2.67 3.21 1.59
C ASP A 87 2.58 1.88 2.38
N GLY A 88 3.42 0.92 2.05
CA GLY A 88 3.58 -0.35 2.76
C GLY A 88 5.01 -0.86 2.74
N TYR A 89 5.56 -1.26 3.89
CA TYR A 89 6.92 -1.79 4.01
C TYR A 89 7.07 -2.69 5.23
N VAL A 90 8.18 -3.42 5.30
CA VAL A 90 8.48 -4.30 6.44
C VAL A 90 8.63 -3.47 7.73
N LEU A 91 7.89 -3.85 8.76
CA LEU A 91 7.92 -3.22 10.09
C LEU A 91 8.81 -3.99 11.06
N GLU A 92 8.45 -5.24 11.35
CA GLU A 92 9.08 -6.05 12.37
C GLU A 92 9.52 -7.41 11.79
N PRO A 93 10.82 -7.58 11.47
CA PRO A 93 11.31 -8.85 10.94
C PRO A 93 11.07 -10.06 11.85
N LYS A 94 11.01 -9.84 13.17
CA LYS A 94 10.74 -10.92 14.14
C LYS A 94 9.31 -11.42 14.11
N ALA A 95 8.40 -10.69 13.48
CA ALA A 95 7.03 -11.13 13.24
C ALA A 95 6.90 -12.05 12.02
N TRP A 96 7.99 -12.28 11.28
CA TRP A 96 7.99 -13.28 10.20
C TRP A 96 7.81 -14.68 10.76
N LEU A 97 6.83 -15.40 10.22
CA LEU A 97 6.57 -16.80 10.54
C LEU A 97 6.97 -17.67 9.33
N PRO A 98 7.73 -18.77 9.54
CA PRO A 98 8.06 -19.71 8.46
C PRO A 98 6.82 -20.22 7.71
N GLU A 99 5.69 -20.36 8.40
CA GLU A 99 4.40 -20.80 7.88
C GLU A 99 3.82 -19.87 6.81
N PHE A 100 4.30 -18.64 6.68
CA PHE A 100 3.89 -17.75 5.57
C PHE A 100 4.21 -18.38 4.21
N LEU A 101 5.29 -19.15 4.12
CA LEU A 101 5.68 -19.86 2.91
C LEU A 101 4.83 -21.09 2.60
N ASP A 102 3.91 -21.44 3.48
CA ASP A 102 2.95 -22.50 3.23
C ASP A 102 1.79 -22.05 2.34
N PHE A 103 1.65 -20.76 2.08
CA PHE A 103 0.56 -20.18 1.31
C PHE A 103 1.04 -19.56 0.01
N ASP A 104 0.19 -19.59 -1.00
CA ASP A 104 0.46 -18.97 -2.30
C ASP A 104 0.07 -17.48 -2.34
N PHE A 105 -0.81 -17.04 -1.41
CA PHE A 105 -1.18 -15.64 -1.23
C PHE A 105 -1.43 -15.31 0.24
N ILE A 106 -0.77 -14.24 0.70
CA ILE A 106 -1.04 -13.57 1.98
C ILE A 106 -1.06 -12.07 1.74
N GLY A 107 -2.05 -11.39 2.27
CA GLY A 107 -2.16 -9.93 2.36
C GLY A 107 -2.96 -9.57 3.61
N ALA A 108 -3.20 -8.29 3.86
CA ALA A 108 -4.03 -7.87 4.98
C ALA A 108 -5.48 -8.34 4.80
N LYS A 109 -6.18 -8.55 5.90
CA LYS A 109 -7.57 -8.99 5.83
C LYS A 109 -8.53 -7.85 5.49
N TRP A 110 -9.57 -8.20 4.75
CA TRP A 110 -10.72 -7.37 4.41
C TRP A 110 -11.88 -7.64 5.36
N HIS A 111 -11.98 -6.87 6.43
CA HIS A 111 -12.97 -7.08 7.50
C HIS A 111 -14.43 -6.88 7.07
N TRP A 112 -14.67 -6.26 5.91
CA TRP A 112 -16.02 -6.03 5.35
C TRP A 112 -16.60 -7.21 4.59
N HIS A 113 -15.79 -8.19 4.20
CA HIS A 113 -16.26 -9.42 3.59
C HIS A 113 -16.63 -10.46 4.66
N LYS A 114 -17.70 -11.26 4.39
CA LYS A 114 -18.25 -12.25 5.33
C LYS A 114 -18.40 -13.65 4.71
N ASP A 115 -17.82 -13.87 3.54
CA ASP A 115 -18.01 -15.07 2.71
C ASP A 115 -16.81 -16.04 2.75
N GLY A 116 -15.89 -15.85 3.70
CA GLY A 116 -14.69 -16.69 3.83
C GLY A 116 -13.56 -16.33 2.86
N MET A 117 -13.77 -15.39 1.92
CA MET A 117 -12.72 -14.84 1.05
C MET A 117 -12.28 -13.46 1.60
N THR A 118 -11.77 -13.47 2.81
CA THR A 118 -11.51 -12.28 3.63
C THR A 118 -10.05 -11.86 3.65
N VAL A 119 -9.13 -12.66 3.12
CA VAL A 119 -7.71 -12.32 2.98
C VAL A 119 -7.43 -11.91 1.53
N GLY A 120 -6.97 -10.69 1.36
CA GLY A 120 -6.66 -10.06 0.08
C GLY A 120 -5.61 -8.98 0.25
N ASN A 121 -5.84 -7.78 -0.25
CA ASN A 121 -4.96 -6.62 -0.24
C ASN A 121 -3.63 -6.81 -0.98
N GLY A 122 -3.52 -6.13 -2.13
CA GLY A 122 -2.35 -6.25 -3.02
C GLY A 122 -1.15 -5.41 -2.60
N GLY A 123 -1.35 -4.36 -1.79
CA GLY A 123 -0.34 -3.33 -1.56
C GLY A 123 0.81 -3.70 -0.61
N PHE A 124 0.63 -4.75 0.19
CA PHE A 124 1.69 -5.47 0.89
C PHE A 124 1.30 -6.95 0.95
N SER A 125 1.78 -7.74 0.00
CA SER A 125 1.35 -9.13 -0.16
C SER A 125 2.49 -10.07 -0.53
N LEU A 126 2.50 -11.26 0.08
CA LEU A 126 3.37 -12.38 -0.29
C LEU A 126 2.64 -13.25 -1.29
N ARG A 127 3.27 -13.53 -2.42
CA ARG A 127 2.71 -14.30 -3.53
C ARG A 127 3.70 -15.37 -3.99
N SER A 128 3.27 -16.61 -4.17
CA SER A 128 4.13 -17.64 -4.75
C SER A 128 4.30 -17.41 -6.26
N LEU A 129 5.45 -17.84 -6.78
CA LEU A 129 5.68 -17.85 -8.23
C LEU A 129 4.67 -18.75 -8.96
N LYS A 130 4.16 -19.79 -8.29
CA LYS A 130 3.08 -20.65 -8.77
C LYS A 130 1.81 -19.86 -9.03
N LEU A 131 1.37 -19.03 -8.07
CA LEU A 131 0.17 -18.20 -8.20
C LEU A 131 0.32 -17.17 -9.33
N ILE A 132 1.42 -16.39 -9.33
CA ILE A 132 1.57 -15.32 -10.33
C ILE A 132 1.71 -15.85 -11.75
N ARG A 133 2.23 -17.08 -11.94
CA ARG A 133 2.25 -17.77 -13.23
C ARG A 133 0.87 -18.30 -13.61
N ALA A 134 0.12 -18.88 -12.66
CA ALA A 134 -1.25 -19.36 -12.91
C ALA A 134 -2.15 -18.22 -13.40
N MET A 135 -2.01 -17.01 -12.88
CA MET A 135 -2.80 -15.84 -13.29
C MET A 135 -2.58 -15.42 -14.75
N ARG A 136 -1.55 -15.92 -15.43
CA ARG A 136 -1.30 -15.68 -16.87
C ARG A 136 -2.05 -16.66 -17.80
N GLU A 137 -2.66 -17.69 -17.25
CA GLU A 137 -3.40 -18.66 -18.04
C GLU A 137 -4.60 -18.01 -18.72
N LYS A 138 -4.91 -18.45 -19.96
CA LYS A 138 -5.99 -17.88 -20.78
C LYS A 138 -7.37 -17.91 -20.11
N LYS A 139 -7.56 -18.81 -19.14
CA LYS A 139 -8.80 -18.91 -18.37
C LYS A 139 -8.98 -17.79 -17.33
N PHE A 140 -7.94 -16.98 -17.05
CA PHE A 140 -7.98 -15.85 -16.17
C PHE A 140 -7.73 -14.53 -16.94
N PRO A 141 -8.65 -14.15 -17.86
CA PRO A 141 -8.47 -12.92 -18.61
C PRO A 141 -8.45 -11.72 -17.66
N PHE A 142 -7.61 -10.72 -17.98
CA PHE A 142 -7.63 -9.47 -17.23
C PHE A 142 -9.00 -8.79 -17.36
N VAL A 143 -9.58 -8.40 -16.23
CA VAL A 143 -10.88 -7.69 -16.16
C VAL A 143 -10.62 -6.22 -15.83
N PRO A 144 -10.87 -5.30 -16.78
CA PRO A 144 -10.71 -3.86 -16.54
C PRO A 144 -11.60 -3.35 -15.39
N ASN A 145 -11.10 -2.37 -14.67
CA ASN A 145 -11.76 -1.72 -13.52
C ASN A 145 -12.00 -2.63 -12.29
N VAL A 146 -11.44 -3.83 -12.29
CA VAL A 146 -11.36 -4.70 -11.12
C VAL A 146 -9.91 -4.73 -10.68
N PRO A 147 -9.56 -4.32 -9.43
CA PRO A 147 -8.20 -4.42 -8.91
C PRO A 147 -7.63 -5.84 -9.01
N GLU A 148 -6.32 -5.97 -9.20
CA GLU A 148 -5.71 -7.29 -9.42
C GLU A 148 -5.84 -8.20 -8.19
N ASP A 149 -5.84 -7.63 -6.99
CA ASP A 149 -6.05 -8.39 -5.75
C ASP A 149 -7.49 -8.91 -5.62
N ASP A 150 -8.51 -8.11 -6.03
CA ASP A 150 -9.88 -8.60 -6.15
C ASP A 150 -10.02 -9.69 -7.22
N GLN A 151 -9.31 -9.57 -8.36
CA GLN A 151 -9.31 -10.62 -9.37
C GLN A 151 -8.72 -11.91 -8.82
N ILE A 152 -7.59 -11.85 -8.12
CA ILE A 152 -6.91 -13.02 -7.53
C ILE A 152 -7.71 -13.59 -6.35
N CYS A 153 -8.03 -12.74 -5.38
CA CYS A 153 -8.48 -13.19 -4.07
C CYS A 153 -9.98 -13.43 -3.99
N ARG A 154 -10.75 -12.99 -5.01
CA ARG A 154 -12.20 -13.13 -5.05
C ARG A 154 -12.68 -13.73 -6.36
N LEU A 155 -12.49 -13.01 -7.48
CA LEU A 155 -13.08 -13.40 -8.78
C LEU A 155 -12.59 -14.78 -9.22
N TYR A 156 -11.28 -15.00 -9.23
CA TYR A 156 -10.66 -16.24 -9.71
C TYR A 156 -10.28 -17.23 -8.61
N ARG A 157 -10.41 -16.86 -7.34
CA ARG A 157 -10.02 -17.70 -6.20
C ARG A 157 -10.60 -19.13 -6.25
N PRO A 158 -11.89 -19.35 -6.52
CA PRO A 158 -12.42 -20.72 -6.58
C PRO A 158 -11.72 -21.58 -7.65
N SER A 159 -11.49 -21.03 -8.83
CA SER A 159 -10.80 -21.74 -9.92
C SER A 159 -9.30 -21.90 -9.65
N LEU A 160 -8.65 -20.93 -9.03
CA LEU A 160 -7.25 -21.03 -8.62
C LEU A 160 -7.05 -22.16 -7.60
N ILE A 161 -7.96 -22.31 -6.66
CA ILE A 161 -7.94 -23.42 -5.70
C ILE A 161 -8.18 -24.76 -6.40
N ALA A 162 -9.27 -24.85 -7.18
CA ALA A 162 -9.71 -26.11 -7.78
C ALA A 162 -8.73 -26.66 -8.82
N ASP A 163 -8.18 -25.81 -9.68
CA ASP A 163 -7.42 -26.24 -10.85
C ASP A 163 -5.90 -26.17 -10.65
N PHE A 164 -5.43 -25.31 -9.73
CA PHE A 164 -3.99 -25.10 -9.50
C PHE A 164 -3.57 -25.42 -8.07
N GLY A 165 -4.53 -25.77 -7.18
CA GLY A 165 -4.25 -26.03 -5.77
C GLY A 165 -3.60 -24.84 -5.09
N ILE A 166 -4.02 -23.60 -5.43
CA ILE A 166 -3.53 -22.38 -4.79
C ILE A 166 -4.07 -22.30 -3.38
N ARG A 167 -3.19 -22.00 -2.43
CA ARG A 167 -3.51 -21.89 -1.01
C ARG A 167 -3.49 -20.44 -0.57
N PHE A 168 -4.65 -19.93 -0.16
CA PHE A 168 -4.78 -18.60 0.44
C PHE A 168 -4.66 -18.72 1.96
N ALA A 169 -3.95 -17.77 2.58
CA ALA A 169 -3.81 -17.77 4.04
C ALA A 169 -5.16 -17.56 4.75
N PRO A 170 -5.39 -18.19 5.91
CA PRO A 170 -6.50 -17.83 6.78
C PRO A 170 -6.25 -16.49 7.48
N GLU A 171 -7.31 -15.90 8.06
CA GLU A 171 -7.23 -14.61 8.76
C GLU A 171 -6.19 -14.62 9.89
N SER A 172 -6.10 -15.71 10.67
CA SER A 172 -5.16 -15.82 11.78
C SER A 172 -3.69 -15.70 11.36
N ILE A 173 -3.36 -16.15 10.16
CA ILE A 173 -2.02 -16.00 9.57
C ILE A 173 -1.84 -14.60 8.99
N ALA A 174 -2.87 -14.09 8.30
CA ALA A 174 -2.85 -12.76 7.70
C ALA A 174 -2.68 -11.65 8.76
N ASP A 175 -3.31 -11.79 9.93
CA ASP A 175 -3.22 -10.83 11.05
C ASP A 175 -1.79 -10.68 11.61
N SER A 176 -0.95 -11.72 11.50
CA SER A 176 0.48 -11.65 11.86
C SER A 176 1.34 -11.14 10.71
N PHE A 177 0.87 -11.28 9.47
CA PHE A 177 1.62 -10.88 8.27
C PHE A 177 1.54 -9.37 8.03
N SER A 178 0.34 -8.83 7.89
CA SER A 178 0.14 -7.40 7.65
C SER A 178 -1.24 -6.92 8.05
N TYR A 179 -1.36 -5.62 8.28
CA TYR A 179 -2.64 -4.98 8.52
C TYR A 179 -2.86 -3.78 7.57
N GLU A 180 -4.12 -3.45 7.34
CA GLU A 180 -4.53 -2.26 6.59
C GLU A 180 -5.65 -1.53 7.35
N ARG A 181 -6.91 -1.93 7.15
CA ARG A 181 -8.09 -1.33 7.79
C ARG A 181 -8.44 -1.92 9.15
N SER A 182 -7.93 -3.10 9.46
CA SER A 182 -8.07 -3.73 10.78
C SER A 182 -6.88 -3.38 11.66
N MET A 183 -7.14 -3.16 12.95
CA MET A 183 -6.05 -2.96 13.92
C MET A 183 -5.40 -4.31 14.25
N PRO A 184 -4.07 -4.41 14.23
CA PRO A 184 -3.38 -5.62 14.66
C PRO A 184 -3.46 -5.78 16.18
N GLU A 185 -3.56 -7.03 16.66
CA GLU A 185 -3.49 -7.36 18.09
C GLU A 185 -2.05 -7.42 18.62
N GLY A 186 -1.07 -7.50 17.73
CA GLY A 186 0.36 -7.61 18.06
C GLY A 186 1.25 -7.10 16.94
N PRO A 187 2.58 -7.34 17.04
CA PRO A 187 3.51 -6.99 15.97
C PRO A 187 3.16 -7.72 14.68
N THR A 188 3.20 -7.00 13.55
CA THR A 188 3.02 -7.55 12.21
C THR A 188 4.32 -7.43 11.42
N PHE A 189 4.52 -8.33 10.45
CA PHE A 189 5.69 -8.27 9.57
C PHE A 189 5.70 -7.00 8.72
N GLY A 190 4.54 -6.55 8.28
CA GLY A 190 4.38 -5.30 7.53
C GLY A 190 3.01 -4.66 7.71
N PHE A 191 2.73 -3.66 6.91
CA PHE A 191 1.45 -2.96 6.86
C PHE A 191 1.21 -2.41 5.45
N HIS A 192 0.00 -1.92 5.21
CA HIS A 192 -0.35 -1.16 4.03
C HIS A 192 -1.30 0.00 4.37
N GLY A 193 -1.27 1.02 3.52
CA GLY A 193 -2.22 2.12 3.49
C GLY A 193 -1.72 3.42 4.10
N LEU A 194 -1.83 4.48 3.30
CA LEU A 194 -1.46 5.86 3.65
C LEU A 194 -2.00 6.28 5.02
N PHE A 195 -3.26 5.95 5.32
CA PHE A 195 -3.92 6.31 6.59
C PHE A 195 -3.33 5.64 7.83
N ASN A 196 -2.40 4.66 7.67
CA ASN A 196 -1.65 4.04 8.76
C ASN A 196 -0.27 4.67 8.97
N MET A 197 0.24 5.47 8.03
CA MET A 197 1.62 5.95 8.04
C MET A 197 1.95 6.85 9.23
N TRP A 198 0.97 7.50 9.86
CA TRP A 198 1.17 8.29 11.06
C TRP A 198 1.75 7.50 12.25
N ARG A 199 1.67 6.15 12.20
CA ARG A 199 2.22 5.23 13.21
C ARG A 199 3.70 4.93 12.98
N HIS A 200 4.17 5.09 11.73
CA HIS A 200 5.44 4.53 11.25
C HIS A 200 6.36 5.56 10.60
N VAL A 201 5.89 6.77 10.39
CA VAL A 201 6.63 7.84 9.74
C VAL A 201 6.80 9.00 10.69
N GLU A 202 8.03 9.47 10.85
CA GLU A 202 8.34 10.65 11.65
C GLU A 202 7.71 11.92 11.04
N ASP A 203 7.32 12.86 11.87
CA ASP A 203 6.60 14.07 11.45
C ASP A 203 7.34 14.87 10.37
N VAL A 204 8.67 15.04 10.53
CA VAL A 204 9.50 15.76 9.54
C VAL A 204 9.54 15.04 8.20
N GLU A 205 9.61 13.73 8.22
CA GLU A 205 9.60 12.90 7.02
C GLU A 205 8.22 12.93 6.35
N MET A 206 7.13 12.88 7.11
CA MET A 206 5.79 13.00 6.58
C MET A 206 5.58 14.34 5.85
N ILE A 207 6.05 15.45 6.42
CA ILE A 207 5.99 16.77 5.78
C ILE A 207 6.74 16.77 4.44
N ALA A 208 7.90 16.09 4.38
CA ALA A 208 8.65 15.96 3.13
C ALA A 208 7.89 15.12 2.10
N MET A 209 7.31 13.99 2.50
CA MET A 209 6.55 13.08 1.62
C MET A 209 5.30 13.74 1.04
N VAL A 210 4.58 14.55 1.81
CA VAL A 210 3.36 15.24 1.34
C VAL A 210 3.64 16.13 0.12
N ARG A 211 4.85 16.62 -0.03
CA ARG A 211 5.26 17.45 -1.19
C ARG A 211 5.43 16.63 -2.48
N GLU A 212 5.62 15.32 -2.35
CA GLU A 212 5.75 14.39 -3.47
C GLU A 212 4.41 13.75 -3.87
N PHE A 213 3.35 13.97 -3.09
CA PHE A 213 2.04 13.37 -3.35
C PHE A 213 1.41 13.94 -4.62
N THR A 214 0.87 13.04 -5.44
CA THR A 214 0.17 13.42 -6.66
C THR A 214 -1.15 14.16 -6.36
N PRO A 215 -1.63 15.01 -7.27
CA PRO A 215 -2.94 15.68 -7.09
C PRO A 215 -4.10 14.71 -6.85
N ASN A 216 -4.07 13.53 -7.48
CA ASN A 216 -5.10 12.50 -7.26
C ASN A 216 -5.07 11.95 -5.83
N LEU A 217 -3.88 11.72 -5.28
CA LEU A 217 -3.73 11.27 -3.90
C LEU A 217 -4.17 12.36 -2.93
N LEU A 218 -3.80 13.62 -3.17
CA LEU A 218 -4.17 14.76 -2.34
C LEU A 218 -5.68 15.06 -2.34
N ARG A 219 -6.44 14.54 -3.33
CA ARG A 219 -7.91 14.57 -3.35
C ARG A 219 -8.56 13.35 -2.70
N SER A 220 -7.79 12.34 -2.37
CA SER A 220 -8.35 11.07 -1.89
C SER A 220 -8.89 11.17 -0.47
N VAL A 221 -9.86 10.30 -0.16
CA VAL A 221 -10.40 10.14 1.18
C VAL A 221 -9.30 9.67 2.14
N GLU A 222 -8.39 8.83 1.69
CA GLU A 222 -7.26 8.31 2.46
C GLU A 222 -6.33 9.43 2.95
N PHE A 223 -6.07 10.43 2.11
CA PHE A 223 -5.27 11.59 2.53
C PHE A 223 -6.00 12.47 3.56
N THR A 224 -7.30 12.67 3.39
CA THR A 224 -8.12 13.34 4.41
C THR A 224 -8.13 12.57 5.71
N GLN A 225 -8.27 11.25 5.68
CA GLN A 225 -8.20 10.39 6.87
C GLN A 225 -6.85 10.53 7.60
N LEU A 226 -5.74 10.51 6.87
CA LEU A 226 -4.43 10.74 7.45
C LEU A 226 -4.33 12.13 8.09
N SER A 227 -4.81 13.16 7.40
CA SER A 227 -4.79 14.54 7.90
C SER A 227 -5.58 14.68 9.20
N ILE A 228 -6.77 14.06 9.29
CA ILE A 228 -7.58 14.03 10.51
C ILE A 228 -6.84 13.32 11.65
N GLN A 229 -6.11 12.24 11.38
CA GLN A 229 -5.33 11.56 12.42
C GLN A 229 -4.25 12.48 13.00
N TYR A 230 -3.54 13.24 12.18
CA TYR A 230 -2.56 14.22 12.67
C TYR A 230 -3.22 15.35 13.47
N LEU A 231 -4.41 15.81 13.07
CA LEU A 231 -5.21 16.77 13.84
C LEU A 231 -5.59 16.21 15.21
N MET A 232 -6.12 14.98 15.27
CA MET A 232 -6.54 14.33 16.52
C MET A 232 -5.37 14.07 17.45
N LEU A 233 -4.19 13.77 16.92
CA LEU A 233 -2.94 13.62 17.66
C LEU A 233 -2.33 14.97 18.09
N ARG A 234 -2.96 16.11 17.74
CA ARG A 234 -2.49 17.48 17.98
C ARG A 234 -1.10 17.77 17.39
N LYS A 235 -0.74 17.06 16.32
CA LYS A 235 0.49 17.29 15.56
C LYS A 235 0.26 18.40 14.52
N PHE A 236 0.02 19.61 15.03
CA PHE A 236 -0.48 20.75 14.26
C PHE A 236 0.45 21.17 13.13
N ASN A 237 1.75 21.08 13.29
CA ASN A 237 2.70 21.43 12.24
C ASN A 237 2.54 20.53 10.99
N VAL A 238 2.32 19.22 11.17
CA VAL A 238 2.10 18.28 10.06
C VAL A 238 0.71 18.52 9.47
N PHE A 239 -0.30 18.64 10.33
CA PHE A 239 -1.67 18.90 9.92
C PHE A 239 -1.78 20.18 9.07
N GLU A 240 -1.12 21.26 9.47
CA GLU A 240 -1.09 22.51 8.70
C GLU A 240 -0.58 22.30 7.27
N GLN A 241 0.53 21.59 7.11
CA GLN A 241 1.08 21.30 5.78
C GLN A 241 0.12 20.45 4.95
N MET A 242 -0.52 19.45 5.56
CA MET A 242 -1.52 18.63 4.88
C MET A 242 -2.77 19.43 4.52
N TYR A 243 -3.26 20.27 5.41
CA TYR A 243 -4.43 21.12 5.18
C TYR A 243 -4.23 22.10 4.03
N LEU A 244 -3.04 22.70 3.95
CA LEU A 244 -2.68 23.57 2.83
C LEU A 244 -2.74 22.83 1.47
N GLN A 245 -2.31 21.57 1.44
CA GLN A 245 -2.44 20.72 0.25
C GLN A 245 -3.91 20.31 -0.01
N LEU A 246 -4.65 19.91 1.01
CA LEU A 246 -6.08 19.62 0.88
C LEU A 246 -6.82 20.81 0.23
N LYS A 247 -6.58 22.01 0.73
CA LYS A 247 -7.23 23.23 0.27
C LYS A 247 -6.84 23.63 -1.16
N LYS A 248 -5.63 23.28 -1.59
CA LYS A 248 -5.17 23.54 -2.96
C LYS A 248 -5.93 22.70 -4.01
N TYR A 249 -6.33 21.49 -3.63
CA TYR A 249 -6.88 20.51 -4.57
C TYR A 249 -8.35 20.15 -4.34
N ASN A 250 -8.96 20.59 -3.22
CA ASN A 250 -10.34 20.31 -2.87
C ASN A 250 -11.05 21.60 -2.45
N SER A 251 -12.34 21.69 -2.71
CA SER A 251 -13.20 22.73 -2.13
C SER A 251 -13.41 22.47 -0.62
N MET A 252 -13.78 23.50 0.12
CA MET A 252 -14.13 23.33 1.55
C MET A 252 -15.33 22.41 1.75
N GLU A 253 -16.28 22.40 0.81
CA GLU A 253 -17.44 21.52 0.85
C GLU A 253 -17.01 20.05 0.74
N GLU A 254 -16.12 19.72 -0.20
CA GLU A 254 -15.56 18.38 -0.38
C GLU A 254 -14.78 17.94 0.86
N ILE A 255 -13.93 18.81 1.43
CA ILE A 255 -13.15 18.51 2.64
C ILE A 255 -14.13 18.25 3.82
N CYS A 256 -15.09 19.12 4.07
CA CYS A 256 -16.06 18.94 5.14
C CYS A 256 -16.89 17.67 4.96
N SER A 257 -17.29 17.33 3.72
CA SER A 257 -17.97 16.08 3.41
C SER A 257 -17.12 14.85 3.76
N GLN A 258 -15.85 14.86 3.43
CA GLN A 258 -14.92 13.77 3.75
C GLN A 258 -14.67 13.67 5.27
N VAL A 259 -14.56 14.81 5.99
CA VAL A 259 -14.41 14.82 7.46
C VAL A 259 -15.66 14.25 8.12
N THR A 260 -16.86 14.61 7.65
CA THR A 260 -18.13 14.08 8.16
C THR A 260 -18.26 12.57 7.87
N ALA A 261 -17.80 12.12 6.71
CA ALA A 261 -17.80 10.70 6.37
C ALA A 261 -16.80 9.88 7.20
N PHE A 262 -15.72 10.50 7.70
CA PHE A 262 -14.76 9.86 8.59
C PHE A 262 -15.33 9.58 9.97
N SER A 263 -16.15 10.48 10.51
CA SER A 263 -16.79 10.32 11.82
C SER A 263 -18.18 10.94 11.82
N SER A 264 -19.14 10.20 12.35
CA SER A 264 -20.50 10.70 12.59
C SER A 264 -20.61 11.69 13.78
N ASP A 265 -19.50 11.90 14.51
CA ASP A 265 -19.46 12.86 15.62
C ASP A 265 -19.33 14.29 15.06
N PRO A 266 -20.35 15.15 15.21
CA PRO A 266 -20.32 16.51 14.70
C PRO A 266 -19.26 17.38 15.38
N SER A 267 -18.80 17.03 16.57
CA SER A 267 -17.76 17.77 17.29
C SER A 267 -16.41 17.72 16.56
N LEU A 268 -16.15 16.66 15.79
CA LEU A 268 -14.94 16.56 14.99
C LEU A 268 -14.91 17.61 13.87
N LEU A 269 -16.02 17.80 13.16
CA LEU A 269 -16.10 18.81 12.09
C LEU A 269 -15.96 20.23 12.65
N GLU A 270 -16.59 20.51 13.81
CA GLU A 270 -16.45 21.78 14.50
C GLU A 270 -15.00 22.02 14.92
N TYR A 271 -14.34 21.03 15.53
CA TYR A 271 -12.94 21.11 15.92
C TYR A 271 -12.03 21.33 14.71
N PHE A 272 -12.25 20.57 13.62
CA PHE A 272 -11.52 20.73 12.37
C PHE A 272 -11.62 22.17 11.86
N ASN A 273 -12.84 22.72 11.73
CA ASN A 273 -13.07 24.07 11.25
C ASN A 273 -12.42 25.14 12.15
N ASN A 274 -12.51 24.97 13.47
CA ASN A 274 -11.90 25.89 14.44
C ASN A 274 -10.38 25.92 14.35
N VAL A 275 -9.72 24.77 14.08
CA VAL A 275 -8.27 24.72 13.89
C VAL A 275 -7.91 25.30 12.52
N CYS A 276 -8.62 24.93 11.45
CA CYS A 276 -8.36 25.43 10.10
C CYS A 276 -8.49 26.96 9.98
N ALA A 277 -9.44 27.56 10.71
CA ALA A 277 -9.63 29.02 10.71
C ALA A 277 -8.43 29.79 11.28
N ARG A 278 -7.54 29.13 12.01
CA ARG A 278 -6.33 29.73 12.60
C ARG A 278 -5.08 29.56 11.74
N ILE A 279 -5.15 28.76 10.69
CA ILE A 279 -4.04 28.51 9.77
C ILE A 279 -3.96 29.68 8.78
N PRO A 280 -2.85 30.43 8.76
CA PRO A 280 -2.71 31.54 7.84
C PRO A 280 -2.60 31.00 6.41
N ILE A 281 -3.59 31.33 5.59
CA ILE A 281 -3.52 31.05 4.16
C ILE A 281 -2.77 32.20 3.54
N ASN A 282 -1.45 32.06 3.40
CA ASN A 282 -0.71 33.00 2.56
C ASN A 282 -1.28 32.87 1.13
N ALA A 283 -1.93 33.93 0.68
CA ALA A 283 -2.23 34.07 -0.74
C ALA A 283 -0.87 34.02 -1.45
N GLU A 284 -0.54 32.88 -2.06
CA GLU A 284 0.59 32.82 -2.99
C GLU A 284 0.30 33.90 -4.02
N LYS A 285 1.12 34.94 -4.01
CA LYS A 285 1.14 35.93 -5.09
C LYS A 285 1.54 35.13 -6.34
N ASN A 286 0.60 35.07 -7.27
CA ASN A 286 0.81 34.60 -8.65
C ASN A 286 2.10 35.16 -9.29
#